data_71968125df8f63808388297110bc22d4
#
_entry.id   71968125df8f63808388297110bc22d4
#
_cell.length_a   1.000
_cell.length_b   1.000
_cell.length_c   1.000
_cell.angle_alpha   90.00
_cell.angle_beta   90.00
_cell.angle_gamma   90.00
#
_symmetry.space_group_name_H-M   'P 1'
#
loop_
_entity.id
_entity.type
_entity.pdbx_description
1 polymer ?
#
loop_
_entity_poly.entity_id
_entity_poly.type
_entity_poly.pdbx_seq_one_letter_code
_entity_poly.pdbx_strand_id
1 'polypeptide(L)'
;MYKRQQQIRGALECESEAIAATAVRGNDTAVDAVELLFRCSGRLIITGMGKMGLVGRKAAATFSSTGAPAIFLHPVDALHGDMGIVSSDDVMIALSYSGKTQEVLELLTYTCLLYTSPSPRD
;
A
#
# COMPACT_ATOMS: atom_id res chain seq x y z
N MET A 1 14.50 -36.03 3.36
CA MET A 1 13.79 -35.41 4.50
C MET A 1 14.60 -34.32 5.15
N TYR A 2 15.80 -34.64 5.56
CA TYR A 2 16.69 -33.64 6.18
C TYR A 2 16.94 -32.42 5.29
N LYS A 3 17.18 -32.65 4.00
CA LYS A 3 17.43 -31.58 3.05
C LYS A 3 16.21 -30.64 2.90
N ARG A 4 15.03 -31.21 2.89
CA ARG A 4 13.81 -30.40 2.80
C ARG A 4 13.60 -29.57 4.05
N GLN A 5 13.90 -30.13 5.21
CA GLN A 5 13.80 -29.38 6.47
C GLN A 5 14.76 -28.19 6.45
N GLN A 6 15.98 -28.37 5.93
CA GLN A 6 16.93 -27.29 5.82
C GLN A 6 16.47 -26.21 4.84
N GLN A 7 15.84 -26.61 3.75
CA GLN A 7 15.31 -25.63 2.79
C GLN A 7 14.19 -24.80 3.41
N ILE A 8 13.29 -25.43 4.16
CA ILE A 8 12.22 -24.74 4.84
C ILE A 8 12.78 -23.77 5.87
N ARG A 9 13.72 -24.24 6.70
CA ARG A 9 14.35 -23.40 7.71
C ARG A 9 15.06 -22.22 7.06
N GLY A 10 15.81 -22.46 5.97
CA GLY A 10 16.53 -21.41 5.27
C GLY A 10 15.61 -20.33 4.73
N ALA A 11 14.46 -20.73 4.19
CA ALA A 11 13.48 -19.76 3.68
C ALA A 11 12.92 -18.90 4.82
N LEU A 12 12.57 -19.52 5.94
CA LEU A 12 12.04 -18.80 7.09
C LEU A 12 13.08 -17.87 7.71
N GLU A 13 14.32 -18.33 7.80
CA GLU A 13 15.41 -17.51 8.33
C GLU A 13 15.68 -16.31 7.42
N CYS A 14 15.63 -16.52 6.11
CA CYS A 14 15.82 -15.45 5.13
C CYS A 14 14.74 -14.38 5.30
N GLU A 15 13.49 -14.78 5.44
CA GLU A 15 12.39 -13.84 5.65
C GLU A 15 12.51 -13.13 6.99
N SER A 16 12.91 -13.85 8.03
CA SER A 16 13.12 -13.27 9.35
C SER A 16 14.20 -12.19 9.32
N GLU A 17 15.30 -12.47 8.63
CA GLU A 17 16.39 -11.50 8.49
C GLU A 17 15.96 -10.27 7.71
N ALA A 18 15.15 -10.45 6.67
CA ALA A 18 14.64 -9.34 5.87
C ALA A 18 13.74 -8.43 6.72
N ILE A 19 12.89 -9.02 7.54
CA ILE A 19 12.01 -8.26 8.44
C ILE A 19 12.86 -7.50 9.46
N ALA A 20 13.84 -8.17 10.05
CA ALA A 20 14.72 -7.54 11.04
C ALA A 20 15.51 -6.37 10.42
N ALA A 21 16.00 -6.54 9.20
CA ALA A 21 16.70 -5.49 8.48
C ALA A 21 15.80 -4.30 8.19
N THR A 22 14.55 -4.56 7.86
CA THR A 22 13.56 -3.50 7.63
C THR A 22 13.30 -2.72 8.92
N ALA A 23 13.26 -3.42 10.05
CA ALA A 23 12.99 -2.78 11.35
C ALA A 23 14.06 -1.78 11.75
N VAL A 24 15.29 -1.95 11.29
CA VAL A 24 16.39 -1.03 11.66
C VAL A 24 16.61 0.07 10.63
N ARG A 25 15.92 0.05 9.51
CA ARG A 25 16.03 1.13 8.52
C ARG A 25 15.30 2.35 9.04
N GLY A 26 15.60 3.50 8.43
CA GLY A 26 14.97 4.74 8.86
C GLY A 26 13.46 4.62 8.88
N ASN A 27 12.88 4.83 10.03
CA ASN A 27 11.45 4.67 10.23
C ASN A 27 10.69 5.99 10.19
N ASP A 28 11.36 7.10 9.91
CA ASP A 28 10.72 8.43 9.93
C ASP A 28 9.59 8.54 8.92
N THR A 29 9.81 8.05 7.69
CA THR A 29 8.76 8.04 6.68
C THR A 29 7.61 7.14 7.07
N ALA A 30 7.89 6.02 7.72
CA ALA A 30 6.84 5.12 8.19
C ALA A 30 6.00 5.79 9.28
N VAL A 31 6.63 6.54 10.17
CA VAL A 31 5.92 7.29 11.20
C VAL A 31 5.01 8.33 10.56
N ASP A 32 5.52 9.07 9.58
CA ASP A 32 4.72 10.07 8.86
C ASP A 32 3.52 9.42 8.18
N ALA A 33 3.71 8.26 7.57
CA ALA A 33 2.63 7.53 6.92
C ALA A 33 1.58 7.10 7.95
N VAL A 34 2.00 6.57 9.08
CA VAL A 34 1.07 6.16 10.14
C VAL A 34 0.26 7.34 10.65
N GLU A 35 0.91 8.48 10.84
CA GLU A 35 0.20 9.67 11.29
C GLU A 35 -0.82 10.14 10.27
N LEU A 36 -0.47 10.10 8.99
CA LEU A 36 -1.41 10.45 7.93
C LEU A 36 -2.62 9.53 7.94
N LEU A 37 -2.40 8.22 8.08
CA LEU A 37 -3.48 7.24 8.14
C LEU A 37 -4.34 7.45 9.39
N PHE A 38 -3.72 7.75 10.50
CA PHE A 38 -4.43 7.95 11.76
C PHE A 38 -5.35 9.17 11.71
N ARG A 39 -4.94 10.21 10.98
CA ARG A 39 -5.72 11.44 10.85
C ARG A 39 -6.75 11.37 9.73
N CYS A 40 -6.79 10.30 8.99
CA CYS A 40 -7.71 10.17 7.86
C CYS A 40 -9.16 10.22 8.35
N SER A 41 -9.93 11.15 7.81
CA SER A 41 -11.34 11.27 8.16
C SER A 41 -12.25 10.49 7.22
N GLY A 42 -11.72 10.03 6.10
CA GLY A 42 -12.45 9.21 5.14
C GLY A 42 -12.04 7.75 5.23
N ARG A 43 -11.91 7.11 4.08
CA ARG A 43 -11.51 5.72 3.99
C ARG A 43 -10.07 5.59 3.53
N LEU A 44 -9.47 4.45 3.79
CA LEU A 44 -8.19 4.12 3.21
C LEU A 44 -8.45 3.45 1.86
N ILE A 45 -7.82 3.97 0.81
CA ILE A 45 -7.93 3.40 -0.53
C ILE A 45 -6.61 2.73 -0.83
N ILE A 46 -6.62 1.42 -0.97
CA ILE A 46 -5.40 0.67 -1.21
C ILE A 46 -5.38 0.17 -2.64
N THR A 47 -4.28 0.34 -3.33
CA THR A 47 -4.17 -0.04 -4.73
C THR A 47 -2.83 -0.71 -5.01
N GLY A 48 -2.78 -1.48 -6.07
CA GLY A 48 -1.58 -2.19 -6.51
C GLY A 48 -1.91 -3.14 -7.64
N MET A 49 -0.89 -3.51 -8.41
CA MET A 49 -1.03 -4.41 -9.55
C MET A 49 -0.52 -5.79 -9.23
N GLY A 50 -1.11 -6.81 -9.84
CA GLY A 50 -0.65 -8.19 -9.74
C GLY A 50 -0.56 -8.67 -8.29
N LYS A 51 0.59 -9.18 -7.91
CA LYS A 51 0.79 -9.69 -6.54
C LYS A 51 0.68 -8.58 -5.49
N MET A 52 1.10 -7.37 -5.82
CA MET A 52 0.94 -6.24 -4.92
C MET A 52 -0.54 -5.90 -4.74
N GLY A 53 -1.35 -6.12 -5.76
CA GLY A 53 -2.79 -5.99 -5.65
C GLY A 53 -3.39 -6.99 -4.68
N LEU A 54 -2.91 -8.24 -4.70
CA LEU A 54 -3.36 -9.25 -3.74
C LEU A 54 -2.98 -8.89 -2.31
N VAL A 55 -1.76 -8.38 -2.11
CA VAL A 55 -1.32 -7.89 -0.81
C VAL A 55 -2.20 -6.73 -0.38
N GLY A 56 -2.52 -5.83 -1.31
CA GLY A 56 -3.40 -4.69 -1.05
C GLY A 56 -4.79 -5.11 -0.62
N ARG A 57 -5.35 -6.12 -1.26
CA ARG A 57 -6.66 -6.65 -0.87
C ARG A 57 -6.65 -7.21 0.55
N LYS A 58 -5.57 -7.93 0.89
CA LYS A 58 -5.40 -8.45 2.24
C LYS A 58 -5.29 -7.31 3.25
N ALA A 59 -4.52 -6.29 2.92
CA ALA A 59 -4.34 -5.13 3.79
C ALA A 59 -5.68 -4.40 4.00
N ALA A 60 -6.46 -4.21 2.94
CA ALA A 60 -7.76 -3.55 3.04
C ALA A 60 -8.69 -4.34 3.97
N ALA A 61 -8.71 -5.65 3.85
CA ALA A 61 -9.53 -6.50 4.70
C ALA A 61 -9.08 -6.40 6.17
N THR A 62 -7.78 -6.38 6.41
CA THR A 62 -7.23 -6.29 7.75
C THR A 62 -7.57 -4.94 8.40
N PHE A 63 -7.38 -3.84 7.66
CA PHE A 63 -7.73 -2.52 8.16
C PHE A 63 -9.20 -2.45 8.52
N SER A 64 -10.07 -2.91 7.62
CA SER A 64 -11.52 -2.87 7.85
C SER A 64 -11.90 -3.68 9.07
N SER A 65 -11.27 -4.83 9.29
CA SER A 65 -11.59 -5.68 10.44
C SER A 65 -11.10 -5.08 11.75
N THR A 66 -10.19 -4.13 11.71
CA THR A 66 -9.67 -3.47 12.90
C THR A 66 -10.31 -2.09 13.14
N GLY A 67 -11.32 -1.76 12.37
CA GLY A 67 -12.07 -0.51 12.59
C GLY A 67 -11.64 0.65 11.72
N ALA A 68 -10.71 0.46 10.80
CA ALA A 68 -10.28 1.49 9.87
C ALA A 68 -10.91 1.19 8.50
N PRO A 69 -11.95 1.91 8.08
CA PRO A 69 -12.61 1.61 6.81
C PRO A 69 -11.63 1.69 5.66
N ALA A 70 -11.51 0.62 4.91
CA ALA A 70 -10.56 0.53 3.80
C ALA A 70 -11.16 -0.28 2.67
N ILE A 71 -10.82 0.11 1.44
CA ILE A 71 -11.23 -0.63 0.25
C ILE A 71 -10.03 -0.79 -0.66
N PHE A 72 -10.07 -1.82 -1.49
CA PHE A 72 -9.08 -1.99 -2.54
C PHE A 72 -9.63 -1.43 -3.85
N LEU A 73 -8.81 -0.65 -4.55
CA LEU A 73 -9.18 -0.09 -5.84
C LEU A 73 -8.11 -0.49 -6.85
N HIS A 74 -8.48 -1.31 -7.84
CA HIS A 74 -7.54 -1.75 -8.85
C HIS A 74 -7.15 -0.55 -9.73
N PRO A 75 -5.85 -0.35 -10.02
CA PRO A 75 -5.41 0.82 -10.78
C PRO A 75 -6.06 0.95 -12.16
N VAL A 76 -6.24 -0.16 -12.87
CA VAL A 76 -6.86 -0.13 -14.19
C VAL A 76 -8.32 0.30 -14.08
N ASP A 77 -9.05 -0.22 -13.11
CA ASP A 77 -10.45 0.17 -12.90
C ASP A 77 -10.56 1.64 -12.53
N ALA A 78 -9.63 2.12 -11.70
CA ALA A 78 -9.60 3.52 -11.32
C ALA A 78 -9.41 4.42 -12.53
N LEU A 79 -8.48 4.07 -13.41
CA LEU A 79 -8.20 4.86 -14.61
C LEU A 79 -9.35 4.79 -15.63
N HIS A 80 -10.22 3.79 -15.50
CA HIS A 80 -11.38 3.64 -16.38
C HIS A 80 -12.68 4.13 -15.76
N GLY A 81 -12.61 4.93 -14.72
CA GLY A 81 -13.80 5.58 -14.16
C GLY A 81 -14.05 5.38 -12.69
N ASP A 82 -13.50 4.32 -12.09
CA ASP A 82 -13.79 4.01 -10.69
C ASP A 82 -13.18 5.01 -9.70
N MET A 83 -12.36 5.94 -10.18
CA MET A 83 -11.87 7.03 -9.34
C MET A 83 -12.99 7.85 -8.71
N GLY A 84 -14.18 7.77 -9.29
CA GLY A 84 -15.33 8.48 -8.74
C GLY A 84 -15.71 8.07 -7.32
N ILE A 85 -15.22 6.90 -6.84
CA ILE A 85 -15.52 6.48 -5.49
C ILE A 85 -14.56 7.08 -4.45
N VAL A 86 -13.49 7.71 -4.91
CA VAL A 86 -12.48 8.31 -4.02
C VAL A 86 -12.89 9.75 -3.72
N SER A 87 -12.78 10.15 -2.47
CA SER A 87 -13.09 11.51 -2.06
C SER A 87 -11.84 12.21 -1.54
N SER A 88 -11.92 13.51 -1.39
CA SER A 88 -10.78 14.29 -0.90
C SER A 88 -10.44 14.00 0.56
N ASP A 89 -11.33 13.34 1.30
CA ASP A 89 -11.08 12.96 2.68
C ASP A 89 -10.39 11.61 2.81
N ASP A 90 -10.23 10.91 1.73
CA ASP A 90 -9.62 9.58 1.73
C ASP A 90 -8.09 9.68 1.65
N VAL A 91 -7.41 8.65 2.11
CA VAL A 91 -5.96 8.52 1.95
C VAL A 91 -5.70 7.29 1.10
N MET A 92 -4.82 7.43 0.12
CA MET A 92 -4.47 6.33 -0.77
C MET A 92 -3.12 5.74 -0.42
N ILE A 93 -3.07 4.40 -0.38
CA ILE A 93 -1.83 3.64 -0.22
C ILE A 93 -1.61 2.89 -1.52
N ALA A 94 -0.54 3.23 -2.23
CA ALA A 94 -0.20 2.57 -3.48
C ALA A 94 0.98 1.62 -3.25
N LEU A 95 0.80 0.36 -3.59
CA LEU A 95 1.81 -0.67 -3.40
C LEU A 95 2.48 -1.00 -4.74
N SER A 96 3.79 -0.92 -4.78
CA SER A 96 4.55 -1.28 -5.96
C SER A 96 5.90 -1.84 -5.53
N TYR A 97 6.22 -3.02 -6.03
CA TYR A 97 7.51 -3.63 -5.71
C TYR A 97 8.67 -2.84 -6.33
N SER A 98 8.52 -2.47 -7.59
CA SER A 98 9.59 -1.75 -8.31
C SER A 98 9.53 -0.24 -8.11
N GLY A 99 8.39 0.29 -7.73
CA GLY A 99 8.15 1.72 -7.71
C GLY A 99 7.97 2.30 -9.10
N LYS A 100 7.93 1.45 -10.13
CA LYS A 100 7.87 1.89 -11.53
C LYS A 100 6.69 1.28 -12.28
N THR A 101 5.72 0.70 -11.57
CA THR A 101 4.56 0.10 -12.21
C THR A 101 3.76 1.21 -12.91
N GLN A 102 3.64 1.11 -14.22
CA GLN A 102 3.06 2.17 -15.05
C GLN A 102 1.65 2.57 -14.60
N GLU A 103 0.80 1.59 -14.41
CA GLU A 103 -0.59 1.85 -14.04
C GLU A 103 -0.70 2.53 -12.68
N VAL A 104 0.16 2.16 -11.74
CA VAL A 104 0.19 2.78 -10.42
C VAL A 104 0.67 4.23 -10.51
N LEU A 105 1.70 4.48 -11.31
CA LEU A 105 2.21 5.83 -11.50
C LEU A 105 1.18 6.73 -12.18
N GLU A 106 0.46 6.21 -13.17
CA GLU A 106 -0.61 6.94 -13.84
C GLU A 106 -1.72 7.29 -12.85
N LEU A 107 -2.10 6.33 -12.01
CA LEU A 107 -3.12 6.55 -11.00
C LEU A 107 -2.70 7.62 -10.01
N LEU A 108 -1.47 7.57 -9.53
CA LEU A 108 -0.96 8.57 -8.60
C LEU A 108 -0.96 9.96 -9.23
N THR A 109 -0.56 10.07 -10.49
CA THR A 109 -0.58 11.34 -11.21
C THR A 109 -2.01 11.87 -11.32
N TYR A 110 -2.94 11.01 -11.68
CA TYR A 110 -4.34 11.38 -11.81
C TYR A 110 -4.92 11.83 -10.46
N THR A 111 -4.60 11.11 -9.40
CA THR A 111 -5.04 11.46 -8.06
C THR A 111 -4.49 12.83 -7.65
N CYS A 112 -3.24 13.10 -7.95
CA CYS A 112 -2.65 14.39 -7.66
C CYS A 112 -3.34 15.51 -8.41
N LEU A 113 -3.71 15.29 -9.66
CA LEU A 113 -4.40 16.31 -10.45
C LEU A 113 -5.79 16.61 -9.91
N LEU A 114 -6.47 15.61 -9.36
CA LEU A 114 -7.84 15.80 -8.90
C LEU A 114 -7.93 16.33 -7.48
N TYR A 115 -7.04 15.89 -6.60
CA TYR A 115 -7.22 16.13 -5.17
C TYR A 115 -6.08 16.84 -4.48
N THR A 116 -4.97 17.09 -5.17
CA THR A 116 -3.85 17.68 -4.51
C THR A 116 -4.10 19.09 -4.28
N SER A 117 -4.04 19.42 -3.11
CA SER A 117 -3.83 20.76 -2.80
C SER A 117 -2.36 20.98 -3.00
N PRO A 118 -1.94 22.13 -3.14
CA PRO A 118 -0.58 22.48 -3.28
C PRO A 118 0.11 22.04 -2.04
N SER A 119 0.33 20.88 -1.87
CA SER A 119 0.90 20.36 -0.82
C SER A 119 2.22 20.30 -0.96
N PRO A 120 2.80 20.53 -0.08
CA PRO A 120 4.10 20.57 -0.09
C PRO A 120 4.74 19.41 -0.32
N ARG A 121 4.68 18.75 -0.37
CA ARG A 121 5.34 17.92 -0.57
C ARG A 121 5.08 17.59 -1.37
N ASP A 122 4.26 17.93 -1.41
CA ASP A 122 3.79 17.64 -2.31
C ASP A 122 4.33 17.87 -3.04
#